data_800a9d7730ecda6d392cfe92fa7f3b3b
#
_entry.id   800a9d7730ecda6d392cfe92fa7f3b3b
#
_cell.length_a   1.000
_cell.length_b   1.000
_cell.length_c   1.000
_cell.angle_alpha   90.00
_cell.angle_beta   90.00
_cell.angle_gamma   90.00
#
_symmetry.space_group_name_H-M   'P 1'
#
loop_
_entity.id
_entity.type
_entity.pdbx_description
1 polymer ?
#
loop_
_entity_poly.entity_id
_entity_poly.type
_entity_poly.pdbx_seq_one_letter_code
_entity_poly.pdbx_strand_id
1 'polypeptide(L)'
;MPGGAADIKHPLSMAYGVLWAYDLLEHPAAAAALAPLGDEAEVCDTMIERGLNTPMTSSVGRLFDAASALLGICTEPSYEGEGAILLETAMETAGADVAGAAAVEEAAGVAGEDELAAKERYAVIVEKNTATETSTAQDTSVLLLDAEPTFHALLDDLAAGVPASVISRRFHDAMVGAIVMSAELVRAMYDISTVALSGGVFMNRYLVEHALADLAAAGFTVAINRDLPPN
;
A
#
# COMPACT_ATOMS: atom_id res chain seq x y z
N MET A 1 11.66 -8.23 -4.73
CA MET A 1 11.31 -9.33 -3.78
C MET A 1 12.56 -10.19 -3.57
N PRO A 2 13.36 -9.94 -2.49
CA PRO A 2 14.55 -10.74 -2.19
C PRO A 2 14.12 -12.11 -1.64
N GLY A 3 14.18 -13.16 -2.46
CA GLY A 3 13.64 -14.50 -2.15
C GLY A 3 12.53 -14.94 -3.09
N GLY A 4 12.05 -14.06 -3.95
CA GLY A 4 11.02 -14.37 -4.93
C GLY A 4 9.70 -14.81 -4.28
N ALA A 5 9.13 -15.93 -4.73
CA ALA A 5 7.87 -16.44 -4.17
C ALA A 5 7.95 -16.85 -2.68
N ALA A 6 9.14 -17.10 -2.15
CA ALA A 6 9.31 -17.42 -0.73
C ALA A 6 9.01 -16.22 0.17
N ASP A 7 9.22 -14.98 -0.32
CA ASP A 7 8.96 -13.74 0.43
C ASP A 7 7.50 -13.55 0.84
N ILE A 8 6.56 -14.23 0.19
CA ILE A 8 5.16 -14.24 0.63
C ILE A 8 5.02 -14.74 2.08
N LYS A 9 5.96 -15.58 2.52
CA LYS A 9 6.04 -16.07 3.90
C LYS A 9 7.03 -15.30 4.78
N HIS A 10 7.74 -14.36 4.21
CA HIS A 10 8.75 -13.54 4.86
C HIS A 10 8.49 -12.04 4.60
N PRO A 11 7.41 -11.46 5.15
CA PRO A 11 7.01 -10.09 4.86
C PRO A 11 8.04 -9.03 5.25
N LEU A 12 8.94 -9.33 6.20
CA LEU A 12 10.04 -8.43 6.54
C LEU A 12 11.07 -8.34 5.41
N SER A 13 11.40 -9.44 4.73
CA SER A 13 12.25 -9.41 3.54
C SER A 13 11.57 -8.65 2.40
N MET A 14 10.24 -8.78 2.28
CA MET A 14 9.44 -7.99 1.34
C MET A 14 9.53 -6.50 1.68
N ALA A 15 9.35 -6.13 2.95
CA ALA A 15 9.46 -4.75 3.43
C ALA A 15 10.87 -4.19 3.16
N TYR A 16 11.93 -4.97 3.41
CA TYR A 16 13.28 -4.61 3.05
C TYR A 16 13.41 -4.27 1.56
N GLY A 17 12.90 -5.14 0.69
CA GLY A 17 12.92 -4.93 -0.77
C GLY A 17 12.15 -3.71 -1.22
N VAL A 18 11.02 -3.37 -0.56
CA VAL A 18 10.25 -2.15 -0.82
C VAL A 18 11.04 -0.92 -0.40
N LEU A 19 11.58 -0.90 0.81
CA LEU A 19 12.36 0.25 1.30
C LEU A 19 13.64 0.45 0.49
N TRP A 20 14.31 -0.64 0.06
CA TRP A 20 15.45 -0.56 -0.84
C TRP A 20 15.06 0.07 -2.19
N ALA A 21 13.94 -0.36 -2.77
CA ALA A 21 13.49 0.13 -4.07
C ALA A 21 13.10 1.62 -4.06
N TYR A 22 12.68 2.13 -2.91
CA TYR A 22 12.29 3.51 -2.71
C TYR A 22 13.37 4.38 -2.05
N ASP A 23 14.60 3.86 -1.88
CA ASP A 23 15.71 4.55 -1.22
C ASP A 23 15.38 5.01 0.23
N LEU A 24 14.60 4.19 0.96
CA LEU A 24 14.11 4.49 2.30
C LEU A 24 14.80 3.69 3.42
N LEU A 25 15.82 2.88 3.11
CA LEU A 25 16.54 2.10 4.13
C LEU A 25 17.26 2.99 5.17
N GLU A 26 17.70 4.18 4.76
CA GLU A 26 18.34 5.15 5.64
C GLU A 26 17.36 5.97 6.50
N HIS A 27 16.06 5.75 6.32
CA HIS A 27 15.05 6.44 7.12
C HIS A 27 15.18 6.05 8.61
N PRO A 28 15.10 7.00 9.57
CA PRO A 28 15.33 6.71 10.99
C PRO A 28 14.47 5.59 11.58
N ALA A 29 13.23 5.42 11.09
CA ALA A 29 12.33 4.36 11.54
C ALA A 29 12.60 3.01 10.87
N ALA A 30 13.28 2.97 9.71
CA ALA A 30 13.48 1.74 8.94
C ALA A 30 14.31 0.71 9.71
N ALA A 31 15.41 1.14 10.32
CA ALA A 31 16.27 0.26 11.10
C ALA A 31 15.54 -0.43 12.25
N ALA A 32 14.66 0.29 12.96
CA ALA A 32 13.87 -0.27 14.06
C ALA A 32 12.80 -1.23 13.55
N ALA A 33 12.10 -0.88 12.47
CA ALA A 33 11.05 -1.71 11.86
C ALA A 33 11.61 -3.01 11.26
N LEU A 34 12.81 -2.95 10.68
CA LEU A 34 13.49 -4.10 10.08
C LEU A 34 14.39 -4.89 11.06
N ALA A 35 14.55 -4.41 12.31
CA ALA A 35 15.42 -5.08 13.30
C ALA A 35 15.17 -6.59 13.48
N PRO A 36 13.91 -7.10 13.37
CA PRO A 36 13.67 -8.54 13.48
C PRO A 36 14.30 -9.39 12.36
N LEU A 37 14.69 -8.80 11.22
CA LEU A 37 15.44 -9.52 10.17
C LEU A 37 16.83 -9.99 10.65
N GLY A 38 17.46 -9.26 11.59
CA GLY A 38 18.80 -9.59 12.02
C GLY A 38 19.79 -9.72 10.85
N ASP A 39 20.56 -10.82 10.83
CA ASP A 39 21.56 -11.11 9.79
C ASP A 39 20.93 -11.34 8.38
N GLU A 40 19.63 -11.59 8.29
CA GLU A 40 18.95 -11.75 6.99
C GLU A 40 18.91 -10.45 6.19
N ALA A 41 19.04 -9.29 6.82
CA ALA A 41 19.12 -8.02 6.12
C ALA A 41 20.33 -7.95 5.16
N GLU A 42 21.51 -8.43 5.59
CA GLU A 42 22.69 -8.49 4.73
C GLU A 42 22.52 -9.49 3.56
N VAL A 43 21.74 -10.55 3.80
CA VAL A 43 21.39 -11.51 2.74
C VAL A 43 20.48 -10.87 1.72
N CYS A 44 19.44 -10.14 2.15
CA CYS A 44 18.55 -9.39 1.26
C CYS A 44 19.33 -8.39 0.40
N ASP A 45 20.22 -7.63 1.00
CA ASP A 45 21.07 -6.66 0.31
C ASP A 45 21.94 -7.32 -0.76
N THR A 46 22.68 -8.36 -0.38
CA THR A 46 23.49 -9.17 -1.31
C THR A 46 22.67 -9.73 -2.46
N MET A 47 21.47 -10.24 -2.17
CA MET A 47 20.58 -10.80 -3.19
C MET A 47 20.12 -9.74 -4.19
N ILE A 48 19.75 -8.56 -3.71
CA ILE A 48 19.29 -7.46 -4.55
C ILE A 48 20.44 -6.94 -5.41
N GLU A 49 21.59 -6.62 -4.81
CA GLU A 49 22.76 -6.10 -5.53
C GLU A 49 23.24 -7.04 -6.65
N ARG A 50 23.17 -8.35 -6.41
CA ARG A 50 23.62 -9.36 -7.38
C ARG A 50 22.50 -9.85 -8.32
N GLY A 51 21.28 -9.39 -8.15
CA GLY A 51 20.11 -9.86 -8.91
C GLY A 51 19.80 -11.34 -8.69
N LEU A 52 20.08 -11.88 -7.49
CA LEU A 52 19.91 -13.29 -7.18
C LEU A 52 18.51 -13.54 -6.61
N ASN A 53 17.64 -14.18 -7.40
CA ASN A 53 16.27 -14.50 -7.00
C ASN A 53 15.49 -13.29 -6.45
N THR A 54 15.63 -12.16 -7.12
CA THR A 54 14.97 -10.89 -6.76
C THR A 54 14.05 -10.40 -7.89
N PRO A 55 13.02 -11.16 -8.25
CA PRO A 55 12.11 -10.72 -9.31
C PRO A 55 11.39 -9.42 -8.90
N MET A 56 11.20 -8.54 -9.88
CA MET A 56 10.32 -7.39 -9.72
C MET A 56 8.87 -7.85 -9.58
N THR A 57 8.09 -7.13 -8.81
CA THR A 57 6.65 -7.37 -8.66
C THR A 57 5.87 -6.08 -8.81
N SER A 58 4.71 -6.15 -9.43
CA SER A 58 3.72 -5.07 -9.51
C SER A 58 2.48 -5.36 -8.65
N SER A 59 2.58 -6.36 -7.76
CA SER A 59 1.46 -6.77 -6.91
C SER A 59 1.24 -5.78 -5.77
N VAL A 60 0.09 -5.12 -5.76
CA VAL A 60 -0.33 -4.25 -4.65
C VAL A 60 -0.44 -5.03 -3.33
N GLY A 61 -0.85 -6.31 -3.38
CA GLY A 61 -0.87 -7.17 -2.20
C GLY A 61 0.49 -7.26 -1.48
N ARG A 62 1.59 -7.19 -2.24
CA ARG A 62 2.95 -7.18 -1.65
C ARG A 62 3.25 -5.88 -0.90
N LEU A 63 2.66 -4.76 -1.31
CA LEU A 63 2.76 -3.50 -0.56
C LEU A 63 2.00 -3.57 0.76
N PHE A 64 0.84 -4.25 0.78
CA PHE A 64 0.10 -4.52 2.02
C PHE A 64 0.89 -5.40 2.99
N ASP A 65 1.54 -6.47 2.48
CA ASP A 65 2.39 -7.34 3.31
C ASP A 65 3.57 -6.56 3.90
N ALA A 66 4.23 -5.73 3.09
CA ALA A 66 5.34 -4.89 3.53
C ALA A 66 4.89 -3.87 4.59
N ALA A 67 3.78 -3.17 4.38
CA ALA A 67 3.23 -2.21 5.34
C ALA A 67 2.86 -2.91 6.67
N SER A 68 2.22 -4.07 6.60
CA SER A 68 1.87 -4.88 7.79
C SER A 68 3.11 -5.31 8.58
N ALA A 69 4.18 -5.71 7.89
CA ALA A 69 5.44 -6.09 8.52
C ALA A 69 6.16 -4.91 9.18
N LEU A 70 6.23 -3.75 8.50
CA LEU A 70 6.85 -2.54 9.05
C LEU A 70 6.15 -2.04 10.31
N LEU A 71 4.83 -2.24 10.41
CA LEU A 71 4.04 -1.91 11.59
C LEU A 71 4.11 -3.00 12.69
N GLY A 72 4.84 -4.10 12.46
CA GLY A 72 4.93 -5.22 13.39
C GLY A 72 3.61 -5.99 13.57
N ILE A 73 2.65 -5.84 12.64
CA ILE A 73 1.34 -6.49 12.70
C ILE A 73 1.44 -7.95 12.27
N CYS A 74 2.15 -8.25 11.18
CA CYS A 74 2.35 -9.59 10.68
C CYS A 74 3.74 -9.76 10.09
N THR A 75 4.60 -10.50 10.78
CA THR A 75 5.97 -10.81 10.35
C THR A 75 6.16 -12.26 9.94
N GLU A 76 5.25 -13.15 10.37
CA GLU A 76 5.27 -14.58 10.09
C GLU A 76 3.85 -15.07 9.72
N PRO A 77 3.40 -14.85 8.47
CA PRO A 77 2.07 -15.24 8.06
C PRO A 77 1.91 -16.76 7.95
N SER A 78 0.76 -17.26 8.39
CA SER A 78 0.39 -18.69 8.28
C SER A 78 -0.13 -19.04 6.89
N TYR A 79 -0.67 -18.04 6.16
CA TYR A 79 -1.22 -18.17 4.81
C TYR A 79 -1.03 -16.86 4.01
N GLU A 80 -1.15 -16.96 2.70
CA GLU A 80 -1.02 -15.81 1.80
C GLU A 80 -2.15 -14.79 2.03
N GLY A 81 -1.76 -13.50 2.20
CA GLY A 81 -2.69 -12.39 2.43
C GLY A 81 -3.06 -12.16 3.89
N GLU A 82 -2.56 -12.95 4.84
CA GLU A 82 -2.81 -12.73 6.27
C GLU A 82 -2.36 -11.34 6.71
N GLY A 83 -1.20 -10.87 6.24
CA GLY A 83 -0.69 -9.53 6.54
C GLY A 83 -1.66 -8.42 6.12
N ALA A 84 -2.25 -8.55 4.94
CA ALA A 84 -3.23 -7.58 4.45
C ALA A 84 -4.53 -7.60 5.27
N ILE A 85 -5.01 -8.79 5.66
CA ILE A 85 -6.21 -8.95 6.49
C ILE A 85 -5.98 -8.36 7.89
N LEU A 86 -4.84 -8.64 8.49
CA LEU A 86 -4.50 -8.11 9.82
C LEU A 86 -4.29 -6.60 9.79
N LEU A 87 -3.73 -6.07 8.71
CA LEU A 87 -3.59 -4.63 8.50
C LEU A 87 -4.96 -3.94 8.41
N GLU A 88 -5.92 -4.54 7.69
CA GLU A 88 -7.30 -4.06 7.64
C GLU A 88 -7.97 -4.12 9.02
N THR A 89 -7.85 -5.26 9.72
CA THR A 89 -8.42 -5.45 11.06
C THR A 89 -7.85 -4.44 12.08
N ALA A 90 -6.59 -4.05 11.94
CA ALA A 90 -5.97 -3.06 12.82
C ALA A 90 -6.69 -1.70 12.81
N MET A 91 -7.37 -1.34 11.72
CA MET A 91 -8.21 -0.12 11.66
C MET A 91 -9.46 -0.23 12.52
N GLU A 92 -10.05 -1.44 12.60
CA GLU A 92 -11.31 -1.66 13.32
C GLU A 92 -11.12 -1.66 14.85
N THR A 93 -9.95 -2.10 15.33
CA THR A 93 -9.64 -2.13 16.77
C THR A 93 -9.55 -0.74 17.39
N ALA A 94 -9.26 0.30 16.63
CA ALA A 94 -9.31 1.68 17.09
C ALA A 94 -10.74 2.14 17.49
N GLY A 95 -11.78 1.48 16.97
CA GLY A 95 -13.18 1.74 17.32
C GLY A 95 -13.69 0.95 18.53
N ALA A 96 -12.99 -0.12 18.94
CA ALA A 96 -13.42 -0.99 20.04
C ALA A 96 -12.86 -0.56 21.41
N ASP A 97 -11.75 0.15 21.46
CA ASP A 97 -11.18 0.75 22.68
C ASP A 97 -11.84 2.10 23.02
N VAL A 98 -13.17 2.18 22.90
CA VAL A 98 -13.98 3.39 23.13
C VAL A 98 -13.92 3.89 24.59
N ALA A 99 -13.29 3.17 25.52
CA ALA A 99 -12.99 3.69 26.86
C ALA A 99 -11.77 4.65 26.88
N GLY A 100 -10.92 4.63 25.83
CA GLY A 100 -9.83 5.58 25.58
C GLY A 100 -10.16 6.66 24.55
N ALA A 101 -11.27 6.52 23.82
CA ALA A 101 -11.66 7.39 22.70
C ALA A 101 -11.98 8.83 23.11
N ALA A 102 -12.38 9.09 24.36
CA ALA A 102 -12.56 10.46 24.85
C ALA A 102 -11.25 11.27 24.87
N ALA A 103 -10.10 10.60 25.04
CA ALA A 103 -8.78 11.25 24.96
C ALA A 103 -8.31 11.42 23.49
N VAL A 104 -8.85 10.59 22.57
CA VAL A 104 -8.55 10.65 21.14
C VAL A 104 -9.44 11.68 20.45
N GLU A 105 -10.70 11.88 20.91
CA GLU A 105 -11.56 12.96 20.40
C GLU A 105 -11.09 14.36 20.83
N GLU A 106 -10.46 14.50 21.99
CA GLU A 106 -9.86 15.77 22.40
C GLU A 106 -8.55 16.06 21.62
N ALA A 107 -7.83 15.02 21.17
CA ALA A 107 -6.77 15.12 20.17
C ALA A 107 -7.32 15.29 18.74
N ALA A 108 -8.50 14.74 18.43
CA ALA A 108 -9.20 14.87 17.14
C ALA A 108 -9.84 16.26 16.92
N GLY A 109 -9.95 17.09 17.95
CA GLY A 109 -10.32 18.51 17.81
C GLY A 109 -9.28 19.37 17.08
N VAL A 110 -8.05 18.84 16.91
CA VAL A 110 -6.96 19.39 16.06
C VAL A 110 -6.92 18.68 14.69
N ALA A 111 -7.72 17.65 14.51
CA ALA A 111 -7.61 16.64 13.44
C ALA A 111 -8.01 17.11 12.03
N GLY A 112 -8.66 18.23 11.86
CA GLY A 112 -9.11 18.65 10.52
C GLY A 112 -7.97 19.10 9.60
N GLU A 113 -7.01 19.83 10.12
CA GLU A 113 -5.84 20.30 9.36
C GLU A 113 -4.75 19.21 9.28
N ASP A 114 -4.56 18.41 10.33
CA ASP A 114 -3.60 17.31 10.35
C ASP A 114 -4.03 16.14 9.47
N GLU A 115 -5.33 15.88 9.32
CA GLU A 115 -5.82 14.78 8.48
C GLU A 115 -5.73 15.13 6.99
N LEU A 116 -5.97 16.39 6.63
CA LEU A 116 -5.76 16.86 5.25
C LEU A 116 -4.27 16.82 4.89
N ALA A 117 -3.40 17.31 5.77
CA ALA A 117 -1.94 17.24 5.60
C ALA A 117 -1.43 15.79 5.56
N ALA A 118 -2.02 14.88 6.33
CA ALA A 118 -1.71 13.46 6.27
C ALA A 118 -2.14 12.82 4.95
N LYS A 119 -3.31 13.18 4.42
CA LYS A 119 -3.80 12.71 3.12
C LYS A 119 -2.91 13.17 1.96
N GLU A 120 -2.33 14.37 2.06
CA GLU A 120 -1.36 14.87 1.07
C GLU A 120 -0.02 14.13 1.16
N ARG A 121 0.42 13.73 2.36
CA ARG A 121 1.67 12.95 2.55
C ARG A 121 1.53 11.51 2.10
N TYR A 122 0.39 10.87 2.41
CA TYR A 122 0.07 9.51 1.97
C TYR A 122 -0.49 9.55 0.55
N ALA A 123 0.39 9.77 -0.42
CA ALA A 123 0.04 9.82 -1.82
C ALA A 123 0.67 8.65 -2.58
N VAL A 124 -0.05 8.15 -3.57
CA VAL A 124 0.50 7.29 -4.62
C VAL A 124 0.59 8.14 -5.88
N ILE A 125 1.79 8.34 -6.38
CA ILE A 125 2.00 9.09 -7.61
C ILE A 125 1.59 8.21 -8.79
N VAL A 126 0.77 8.75 -9.68
CA VAL A 126 0.35 8.07 -10.91
C VAL A 126 0.99 8.79 -12.09
N GLU A 127 1.98 8.15 -12.70
CA GLU A 127 2.73 8.72 -13.81
C GLU A 127 2.48 7.96 -15.10
N LYS A 128 2.41 8.70 -16.22
CA LYS A 128 2.40 8.12 -17.54
C LYS A 128 3.84 7.80 -17.96
N ASN A 129 4.19 6.51 -17.99
CA ASN A 129 5.44 6.08 -18.56
C ASN A 129 5.26 5.91 -20.08
N THR A 130 5.88 6.79 -20.85
CA THR A 130 6.07 6.60 -22.28
C THR A 130 7.32 5.75 -22.45
N ALA A 131 7.17 4.43 -22.44
CA ALA A 131 8.26 3.50 -22.72
C ALA A 131 8.83 3.82 -24.11
N THR A 132 10.01 4.40 -24.11
CA THR A 132 10.76 4.78 -25.28
C THR A 132 11.35 3.52 -25.93
N GLU A 133 11.07 3.36 -27.25
CA GLU A 133 11.95 2.72 -28.22
C GLU A 133 12.18 1.21 -28.12
N THR A 134 11.28 0.40 -28.64
CA THR A 134 11.62 -0.71 -29.56
C THR A 134 10.40 -1.53 -30.02
N SER A 135 9.20 -0.98 -30.14
CA SER A 135 8.10 -1.74 -30.71
C SER A 135 7.34 -0.96 -31.76
N THR A 136 7.35 -1.49 -32.97
CA THR A 136 6.66 -0.99 -34.17
C THR A 136 5.15 -1.21 -34.15
N ALA A 137 4.47 -1.13 -33.00
CA ALA A 137 3.01 -1.22 -32.95
C ALA A 137 2.46 -0.66 -31.64
N GLN A 138 1.69 0.41 -31.77
CA GLN A 138 0.79 1.00 -30.78
C GLN A 138 1.44 1.67 -29.55
N ASP A 139 1.04 2.92 -29.36
CA ASP A 139 1.32 3.75 -28.17
C ASP A 139 0.81 3.03 -26.89
N THR A 140 1.62 2.14 -26.33
CA THR A 140 1.35 1.47 -25.05
C THR A 140 1.88 2.34 -23.93
N SER A 141 1.18 3.44 -23.66
CA SER A 141 1.43 4.20 -22.44
C SER A 141 0.98 3.37 -21.25
N VAL A 142 1.92 3.04 -20.38
CA VAL A 142 1.65 2.36 -19.10
C VAL A 142 1.56 3.42 -18.01
N LEU A 143 0.54 3.33 -17.15
CA LEU A 143 0.50 4.12 -15.92
C LEU A 143 1.32 3.38 -14.86
N LEU A 144 2.28 4.07 -14.28
CA LEU A 144 3.03 3.60 -13.12
C LEU A 144 2.43 4.19 -11.85
N LEU A 145 2.23 3.34 -10.86
CA LEU A 145 1.80 3.72 -9.54
C LEU A 145 3.03 3.68 -8.63
N ASP A 146 3.49 4.83 -8.19
CA ASP A 146 4.61 4.95 -7.28
C ASP A 146 4.09 5.22 -5.87
N ALA A 147 4.33 4.27 -4.97
CA ALA A 147 3.91 4.33 -3.57
C ALA A 147 5.04 4.82 -2.64
N GLU A 148 6.17 5.30 -3.17
CA GLU A 148 7.28 5.83 -2.36
C GLU A 148 6.77 6.86 -1.34
N PRO A 149 5.99 7.91 -1.70
CA PRO A 149 5.55 8.91 -0.73
C PRO A 149 4.70 8.32 0.39
N THR A 150 3.91 7.29 0.08
CA THR A 150 3.09 6.56 1.07
C THR A 150 3.99 5.83 2.08
N PHE A 151 5.03 5.13 1.63
CA PHE A 151 5.95 4.43 2.53
C PHE A 151 6.82 5.39 3.32
N HIS A 152 7.23 6.51 2.74
CA HIS A 152 7.94 7.56 3.46
C HIS A 152 7.08 8.11 4.61
N ALA A 153 5.83 8.50 4.31
CA ALA A 153 4.89 9.00 5.31
C ALA A 153 4.55 7.95 6.40
N LEU A 154 4.47 6.66 6.03
CA LEU A 154 4.29 5.57 6.98
C LEU A 154 5.46 5.50 7.97
N LEU A 155 6.70 5.62 7.50
CA LEU A 155 7.89 5.62 8.35
C LEU A 155 7.96 6.87 9.22
N ASP A 156 7.60 8.04 8.70
CA ASP A 156 7.50 9.29 9.49
C ASP A 156 6.51 9.13 10.64
N ASP A 157 5.32 8.62 10.35
CA ASP A 157 4.28 8.40 11.34
C ASP A 157 4.71 7.35 12.37
N LEU A 158 5.40 6.30 11.93
CA LEU A 158 5.97 5.28 12.82
C LEU A 158 7.02 5.90 13.76
N ALA A 159 7.91 6.76 13.23
CA ALA A 159 8.90 7.48 14.02
C ALA A 159 8.26 8.45 15.02
N ALA A 160 7.12 9.05 14.65
CA ALA A 160 6.33 9.94 15.52
C ALA A 160 5.49 9.20 16.56
N GLY A 161 5.45 7.86 16.53
CA GLY A 161 4.66 7.05 17.45
C GLY A 161 3.16 7.09 17.17
N VAL A 162 2.76 7.40 15.94
CA VAL A 162 1.35 7.35 15.52
C VAL A 162 0.85 5.91 15.65
N PRO A 163 -0.35 5.68 16.21
CA PRO A 163 -0.90 4.33 16.36
C PRO A 163 -0.99 3.58 15.01
N ALA A 164 -0.67 2.28 15.03
CA ALA A 164 -0.70 1.43 13.84
C ALA A 164 -2.09 1.42 13.15
N SER A 165 -3.18 1.55 13.91
CA SER A 165 -4.54 1.66 13.39
C SER A 165 -4.75 2.91 12.52
N VAL A 166 -4.16 4.04 12.90
CA VAL A 166 -4.22 5.30 12.16
C VAL A 166 -3.36 5.20 10.89
N ILE A 167 -2.13 4.67 11.04
CA ILE A 167 -1.22 4.46 9.90
C ILE A 167 -1.86 3.51 8.87
N SER A 168 -2.46 2.41 9.34
CA SER A 168 -3.17 1.47 8.48
C SER A 168 -4.29 2.15 7.69
N ARG A 169 -5.11 2.97 8.34
CA ARG A 169 -6.18 3.74 7.68
C ARG A 169 -5.60 4.64 6.59
N ARG A 170 -4.59 5.45 6.92
CA ARG A 170 -3.94 6.36 5.97
C ARG A 170 -3.37 5.62 4.76
N PHE A 171 -2.78 4.45 4.99
CA PHE A 171 -2.27 3.58 3.93
C PHE A 171 -3.40 3.08 3.01
N HIS A 172 -4.52 2.62 3.58
CA HIS A 172 -5.68 2.18 2.79
C HIS A 172 -6.29 3.34 1.99
N ASP A 173 -6.42 4.52 2.60
CA ASP A 173 -6.93 5.73 1.92
C ASP A 173 -6.05 6.14 0.73
N ALA A 174 -4.72 6.02 0.86
CA ALA A 174 -3.81 6.24 -0.26
C ALA A 174 -4.04 5.26 -1.41
N MET A 175 -4.28 3.99 -1.11
CA MET A 175 -4.60 2.98 -2.14
C MET A 175 -5.95 3.25 -2.81
N VAL A 176 -6.97 3.69 -2.07
CA VAL A 176 -8.26 4.14 -2.64
C VAL A 176 -8.04 5.34 -3.55
N GLY A 177 -7.28 6.34 -3.09
CA GLY A 177 -6.94 7.52 -3.89
C GLY A 177 -6.24 7.17 -5.20
N ALA A 178 -5.31 6.21 -5.17
CA ALA A 178 -4.61 5.72 -6.35
C ALA A 178 -5.55 5.08 -7.39
N ILE A 179 -6.55 4.31 -6.93
CA ILE A 179 -7.57 3.71 -7.80
C ILE A 179 -8.38 4.80 -8.51
N VAL A 180 -8.86 5.78 -7.75
CA VAL A 180 -9.68 6.87 -8.29
C VAL A 180 -8.87 7.73 -9.26
N MET A 181 -7.66 8.14 -8.89
CA MET A 181 -6.78 8.94 -9.73
C MET A 181 -6.43 8.21 -11.04
N SER A 182 -6.15 6.92 -10.97
CA SER A 182 -5.88 6.10 -12.15
C SER A 182 -7.08 6.07 -13.09
N ALA A 183 -8.29 5.89 -12.54
CA ALA A 183 -9.53 5.89 -13.32
C ALA A 183 -9.78 7.25 -13.99
N GLU A 184 -9.54 8.35 -13.28
CA GLU A 184 -9.68 9.71 -13.82
C GLU A 184 -8.71 9.99 -14.96
N LEU A 185 -7.45 9.56 -14.83
CA LEU A 185 -6.44 9.68 -15.88
C LEU A 185 -6.82 8.87 -17.12
N VAL A 186 -7.29 7.63 -16.94
CA VAL A 186 -7.75 6.79 -18.04
C VAL A 186 -8.97 7.42 -18.73
N ARG A 187 -9.91 7.97 -17.95
CA ARG A 187 -11.06 8.71 -18.52
C ARG A 187 -10.61 9.91 -19.34
N ALA A 188 -9.66 10.70 -18.82
CA ALA A 188 -9.14 11.86 -19.53
C ALA A 188 -8.42 11.48 -20.84
N MET A 189 -7.75 10.32 -20.87
CA MET A 189 -7.00 9.86 -22.06
C MET A 189 -7.88 9.16 -23.11
N TYR A 190 -8.90 8.42 -22.66
CA TYR A 190 -9.61 7.47 -23.53
C TYR A 190 -11.14 7.64 -23.52
N ASP A 191 -11.68 8.60 -22.78
CA ASP A 191 -13.13 8.82 -22.61
C ASP A 191 -13.88 7.58 -22.09
N ILE A 192 -13.23 6.80 -21.19
CA ILE A 192 -13.80 5.60 -20.58
C ILE A 192 -14.31 5.96 -19.18
N SER A 193 -15.60 5.70 -18.92
CA SER A 193 -16.24 5.96 -17.63
C SER A 193 -16.76 4.70 -16.93
N THR A 194 -16.30 3.53 -17.35
CA THR A 194 -16.61 2.24 -16.70
C THR A 194 -15.33 1.65 -16.12
N VAL A 195 -15.37 1.32 -14.82
CA VAL A 195 -14.28 0.72 -14.07
C VAL A 195 -14.71 -0.66 -13.59
N ALA A 196 -13.88 -1.67 -13.79
CA ALA A 196 -14.06 -2.99 -13.21
C ALA A 196 -12.99 -3.24 -12.14
N LEU A 197 -13.41 -3.54 -10.91
CA LEU A 197 -12.53 -3.90 -9.80
C LEU A 197 -12.43 -5.42 -9.72
N SER A 198 -11.21 -5.96 -9.87
CA SER A 198 -10.94 -7.40 -9.84
C SER A 198 -9.52 -7.65 -9.30
N GLY A 199 -9.27 -8.88 -8.83
CA GLY A 199 -8.02 -9.29 -8.21
C GLY A 199 -8.12 -9.43 -6.70
N GLY A 200 -7.21 -10.22 -6.11
CA GLY A 200 -7.26 -10.61 -4.70
C GLY A 200 -7.24 -9.45 -3.71
N VAL A 201 -6.65 -8.31 -4.06
CA VAL A 201 -6.63 -7.11 -3.22
C VAL A 201 -8.05 -6.58 -2.92
N PHE A 202 -9.01 -6.80 -3.84
CA PHE A 202 -10.41 -6.43 -3.65
C PHE A 202 -11.22 -7.40 -2.79
N MET A 203 -10.56 -8.36 -2.12
CA MET A 203 -11.11 -9.05 -0.95
C MET A 203 -11.05 -8.17 0.32
N ASN A 204 -10.21 -7.14 0.33
CA ASN A 204 -10.16 -6.13 1.39
C ASN A 204 -11.44 -5.28 1.32
N ARG A 205 -12.24 -5.37 2.38
CA ARG A 205 -13.58 -4.76 2.45
C ARG A 205 -13.49 -3.24 2.46
N TYR A 206 -12.56 -2.68 3.26
CA TYR A 206 -12.36 -1.23 3.33
C TYR A 206 -12.04 -0.66 1.94
N LEU A 207 -11.09 -1.30 1.25
CA LEU A 207 -10.67 -0.88 -0.07
C LEU A 207 -11.82 -0.89 -1.08
N VAL A 208 -12.63 -1.97 -1.09
CA VAL A 208 -13.78 -2.09 -2.00
C VAL A 208 -14.86 -1.07 -1.70
N GLU A 209 -15.26 -0.94 -0.43
CA GLU A 209 -16.35 -0.04 -0.05
C GLU A 209 -16.02 1.42 -0.37
N HIS A 210 -14.80 1.87 -0.04
CA HIS A 210 -14.38 3.24 -0.29
C HIS A 210 -14.10 3.50 -1.78
N ALA A 211 -13.44 2.57 -2.48
CA ALA A 211 -13.22 2.72 -3.93
C ALA A 211 -14.55 2.79 -4.71
N LEU A 212 -15.56 1.97 -4.32
CA LEU A 212 -16.89 2.04 -4.93
C LEU A 212 -17.56 3.40 -4.70
N ALA A 213 -17.50 3.89 -3.45
CA ALA A 213 -18.10 5.18 -3.09
C ALA A 213 -17.45 6.34 -3.85
N ASP A 214 -16.12 6.40 -3.85
CA ASP A 214 -15.35 7.49 -4.43
C ASP A 214 -15.41 7.48 -5.96
N LEU A 215 -15.32 6.32 -6.61
CA LEU A 215 -15.51 6.18 -8.04
C LEU A 215 -16.93 6.57 -8.48
N ALA A 216 -17.97 6.18 -7.71
CA ALA A 216 -19.35 6.57 -7.98
C ALA A 216 -19.53 8.09 -7.82
N ALA A 217 -18.96 8.69 -6.76
CA ALA A 217 -18.96 10.14 -6.55
C ALA A 217 -18.26 10.90 -7.69
N ALA A 218 -17.19 10.32 -8.24
CA ALA A 218 -16.48 10.84 -9.42
C ALA A 218 -17.23 10.57 -10.75
N GLY A 219 -18.41 9.93 -10.72
CA GLY A 219 -19.27 9.73 -11.87
C GLY A 219 -18.91 8.51 -12.73
N PHE A 220 -18.20 7.53 -12.19
CA PHE A 220 -17.91 6.28 -12.89
C PHE A 220 -19.03 5.25 -12.70
N THR A 221 -19.24 4.42 -13.71
CA THR A 221 -19.98 3.16 -13.57
C THR A 221 -19.01 2.08 -13.09
N VAL A 222 -19.28 1.48 -11.93
CA VAL A 222 -18.34 0.49 -11.34
C VAL A 222 -18.93 -0.90 -11.40
N ALA A 223 -18.17 -1.85 -11.90
CA ALA A 223 -18.46 -3.28 -11.90
C ALA A 223 -17.55 -4.00 -10.90
N ILE A 224 -18.13 -4.90 -10.11
CA ILE A 224 -17.42 -5.80 -9.19
C ILE A 224 -17.96 -7.21 -9.34
N ASN A 225 -17.16 -8.19 -8.97
CA ASN A 225 -17.61 -9.57 -8.83
C ASN A 225 -18.60 -9.67 -7.66
N ARG A 226 -19.76 -10.29 -7.89
CA ARG A 226 -20.79 -10.49 -6.85
C ARG A 226 -20.94 -11.95 -6.44
N ASP A 227 -20.85 -12.86 -7.40
CA ASP A 227 -21.15 -14.29 -7.21
C ASP A 227 -19.90 -15.15 -7.03
N LEU A 228 -18.73 -14.62 -7.39
CA LEU A 228 -17.44 -15.28 -7.26
C LEU A 228 -16.46 -14.34 -6.58
N PRO A 229 -15.45 -14.90 -5.84
CA PRO A 229 -14.36 -14.09 -5.32
C PRO A 229 -13.66 -13.32 -6.45
N PRO A 230 -13.05 -12.15 -6.16
CA PRO A 230 -12.44 -11.29 -7.18
C PRO A 230 -11.10 -11.81 -7.73
N ASN A 231 -10.65 -13.02 -7.39
CA ASN A 231 -9.45 -13.66 -7.92
C ASN A 231 -9.74 -14.96 -8.67
#